data_325848f4e84c3abdf29e14e91a92835d
#
_entry.id   325848f4e84c3abdf29e14e91a92835d
#
_cell.length_a   1.000
_cell.length_b   1.000
_cell.length_c   1.000
_cell.angle_alpha   90.00
_cell.angle_beta   90.00
_cell.angle_gamma   90.00
#
_symmetry.space_group_name_H-M   'P 1'
#
loop_
_entity.id
_entity.type
_entity.pdbx_description
1 polymer ?
#
loop_
_entity_poly.entity_id
_entity_poly.type
_entity_poly.pdbx_seq_one_letter_code
_entity_poly.pdbx_strand_id
1 'polypeptide(L)'
;EKLVPDIQPNPEDGTVDITYQLETKSSDQIEFSLGWGATGLVGSLGLKFTNFAIQNLFNPKSYRIVPQGEGQTFSINARTNGVYYTSASISFLEPWLGGKRPNSLSASIFFASQTGYSDRYYKAYENLYNNYYYNYNYYGQSDYYQQLQESEADPDKYLRTFGVSLGYGKRLSWPDDYFSFYG
;
A
#
# COMPACT_ATOMS: atom_id res chain seq x y z
N GLU A 1 24.54 9.43 -6.73
CA GLU A 1 25.47 10.57 -6.67
C GLU A 1 26.60 10.21 -5.73
N LYS A 2 27.86 10.33 -6.19
CA LYS A 2 29.01 10.14 -5.31
C LYS A 2 29.18 11.38 -4.46
N LEU A 3 29.03 11.24 -3.16
CA LEU A 3 29.43 12.26 -2.20
C LEU A 3 30.94 12.38 -2.23
N VAL A 4 31.45 13.48 -2.77
CA VAL A 4 32.88 13.76 -2.77
C VAL A 4 33.17 14.71 -1.61
N PRO A 5 33.83 14.28 -0.54
CA PRO A 5 34.22 15.16 0.54
C PRO A 5 35.29 16.16 0.05
N ASP A 6 35.12 17.42 0.45
CA ASP A 6 36.18 18.43 0.32
C ASP A 6 37.10 18.30 1.52
N ILE A 7 38.37 17.97 1.24
CA ILE A 7 39.37 17.65 2.25
C ILE A 7 40.41 18.78 2.28
N GLN A 8 40.46 19.54 3.37
CA GLN A 8 41.40 20.63 3.57
C GLN A 8 42.35 20.28 4.72
N PRO A 9 43.62 20.03 4.42
CA PRO A 9 44.61 19.82 5.47
C PRO A 9 44.94 21.13 6.20
N ASN A 10 44.93 21.08 7.52
CA ASN A 10 45.38 22.18 8.38
C ASN A 10 46.81 21.87 8.89
N PRO A 11 47.85 22.50 8.32
CA PRO A 11 49.22 22.21 8.69
C PRO A 11 49.62 22.78 10.07
N GLU A 12 48.83 23.69 10.66
CA GLU A 12 49.16 24.29 11.94
C GLU A 12 48.85 23.34 13.11
N ASP A 13 47.79 22.57 13.00
CA ASP A 13 47.31 21.66 14.05
C ASP A 13 47.54 20.17 13.70
N GLY A 14 48.00 19.87 12.50
CA GLY A 14 48.16 18.51 12.00
C GLY A 14 46.82 17.76 11.82
N THR A 15 45.71 18.50 11.70
CA THR A 15 44.35 17.99 11.51
C THR A 15 43.90 18.13 10.06
N VAL A 16 42.82 17.47 9.71
CA VAL A 16 42.18 17.54 8.39
C VAL A 16 40.72 17.94 8.59
N ASP A 17 40.32 19.05 7.96
CA ASP A 17 38.92 19.45 7.90
C ASP A 17 38.24 18.77 6.71
N ILE A 18 37.18 18.04 7.01
CA ILE A 18 36.37 17.34 6.00
C ILE A 18 35.00 17.97 5.91
N THR A 19 34.74 18.63 4.80
CA THR A 19 33.43 19.25 4.54
C THR A 19 32.60 18.38 3.60
N TYR A 20 31.42 17.96 4.05
CA TYR A 20 30.42 17.27 3.24
C TYR A 20 29.33 18.24 2.79
N GLN A 21 29.19 18.45 1.50
CA GLN A 21 28.08 19.21 0.95
C GLN A 21 26.88 18.25 0.78
N LEU A 22 25.87 18.41 1.62
CA LEU A 22 24.66 17.60 1.61
C LEU A 22 23.50 18.41 1.00
N GLU A 23 22.94 17.90 -0.07
CA GLU A 23 21.68 18.41 -0.61
C GLU A 23 20.52 17.55 -0.07
N THR A 24 19.57 18.21 0.57
CA THR A 24 18.35 17.53 1.01
C THR A 24 17.41 17.35 -0.16
N LYS A 25 17.15 16.11 -0.53
CA LYS A 25 16.17 15.75 -1.57
C LYS A 25 14.87 15.30 -0.89
N SER A 26 13.76 15.82 -1.38
CA SER A 26 12.45 15.30 -0.96
C SER A 26 12.30 13.85 -1.45
N SER A 27 11.99 12.96 -0.53
CA SER A 27 11.74 11.55 -0.82
C SER A 27 10.26 11.18 -0.71
N ASP A 28 9.41 12.18 -0.48
CA ASP A 28 7.96 12.00 -0.49
C ASP A 28 7.49 11.69 -1.92
N GLN A 29 6.56 10.77 -2.03
CA GLN A 29 6.07 10.26 -3.31
C GLN A 29 4.56 10.46 -3.39
N ILE A 30 4.12 10.93 -4.54
CA ILE A 30 2.70 11.03 -4.89
C ILE A 30 2.54 10.26 -6.20
N GLU A 31 1.73 9.21 -6.16
CA GLU A 31 1.36 8.41 -7.32
C GLU A 31 -0.12 8.63 -7.62
N PHE A 32 -0.41 8.97 -8.85
CA PHE A 32 -1.78 9.14 -9.30
C PHE A 32 -1.96 8.47 -10.65
N SER A 33 -2.99 7.66 -10.77
CA SER A 33 -3.41 7.12 -12.05
C SER A 33 -4.91 7.22 -12.19
N LEU A 34 -5.36 7.55 -13.39
CA LEU A 34 -6.76 7.63 -13.73
C LEU A 34 -6.94 7.08 -15.15
N GLY A 35 -7.96 6.26 -15.33
CA GLY A 35 -8.28 5.69 -16.62
C GLY A 35 -9.77 5.36 -16.73
N TRP A 36 -10.20 5.02 -17.91
CA TRP A 36 -11.55 4.53 -18.19
C TRP A 36 -11.46 3.15 -18.83
N GLY A 37 -12.08 2.17 -18.18
CA GLY A 37 -12.12 0.78 -18.65
C GLY A 37 -13.53 0.29 -18.89
N ALA A 38 -13.65 -0.97 -19.26
CA ALA A 38 -14.94 -1.62 -19.48
C ALA A 38 -15.85 -1.60 -18.22
N THR A 39 -15.25 -1.44 -17.03
CA THR A 39 -15.93 -1.38 -15.73
C THR A 39 -16.19 0.04 -15.24
N GLY A 40 -15.95 1.06 -16.08
CA GLY A 40 -16.07 2.47 -15.73
C GLY A 40 -14.75 3.11 -15.32
N LEU A 41 -14.79 4.05 -14.40
CA LEU A 41 -13.63 4.78 -13.92
C LEU A 41 -12.68 3.87 -13.12
N VAL A 42 -11.44 3.80 -13.55
CA VAL A 42 -10.35 3.07 -12.86
C VAL A 42 -9.32 4.08 -12.40
N GLY A 43 -8.94 4.03 -11.15
CA GLY A 43 -7.96 4.97 -10.64
C GLY A 43 -7.23 4.47 -9.40
N SER A 44 -6.06 5.04 -9.15
CA SER A 44 -5.33 4.84 -7.91
C SER A 44 -4.69 6.15 -7.46
N LEU A 45 -4.63 6.31 -6.15
CA LEU A 45 -3.91 7.39 -5.46
C LEU A 45 -3.02 6.75 -4.41
N GLY A 46 -1.73 7.03 -4.48
CA GLY A 46 -0.72 6.67 -3.49
C GLY A 46 -0.03 7.91 -2.98
N LEU A 47 0.00 8.08 -1.67
CA LEU A 47 0.76 9.12 -0.97
C LEU A 47 1.73 8.44 -0.02
N LYS A 48 3.01 8.77 -0.10
CA LYS A 48 4.04 8.22 0.77
C LYS A 48 4.94 9.34 1.29
N PHE A 49 4.99 9.49 2.59
CA PHE A 49 5.81 10.45 3.32
C PHE A 49 6.88 9.70 4.08
N THR A 50 8.15 9.97 3.79
CA THR A 50 9.29 9.18 4.30
C THR A 50 10.03 9.82 5.46
N ASN A 51 9.66 11.02 5.84
CA ASN A 51 10.21 11.73 7.00
C ASN A 51 9.11 12.14 7.98
N PHE A 52 8.10 11.29 8.13
CA PHE A 52 6.99 11.53 9.05
C PHE A 52 7.48 11.49 10.50
N ALA A 53 6.82 12.27 11.36
CA ALA A 53 7.08 12.33 12.79
C ALA A 53 5.77 12.32 13.57
N ILE A 54 5.38 11.16 14.10
CA ILE A 54 4.14 11.03 14.88
C ILE A 54 4.15 11.89 16.15
N GLN A 55 5.33 12.09 16.76
CA GLN A 55 5.49 12.91 17.97
C GLN A 55 5.24 14.39 17.69
N ASN A 56 5.45 14.81 16.45
CA ASN A 56 5.23 16.19 16.01
C ASN A 56 3.80 16.49 15.53
N LEU A 57 2.85 15.58 15.77
CA LEU A 57 1.46 15.73 15.32
C LEU A 57 0.77 16.99 15.87
N PHE A 58 1.20 17.45 17.05
CA PHE A 58 0.66 18.67 17.68
C PHE A 58 1.60 19.88 17.57
N ASN A 59 2.70 19.77 16.80
CA ASN A 59 3.64 20.87 16.63
C ASN A 59 3.51 21.51 15.22
N PRO A 60 2.79 22.63 15.08
CA PRO A 60 2.55 23.26 13.78
C PRO A 60 3.81 23.67 13.03
N LYS A 61 4.92 23.93 13.75
CA LYS A 61 6.19 24.36 13.14
C LYS A 61 6.92 23.24 12.41
N SER A 62 6.57 22.00 12.66
CA SER A 62 7.17 20.82 11.98
C SER A 62 6.44 20.42 10.70
N TYR A 63 5.32 21.06 10.41
CA TYR A 63 4.50 20.73 9.24
C TYR A 63 5.05 21.33 7.96
N ARG A 64 5.22 20.48 6.95
CA ARG A 64 5.25 20.88 5.54
C ARG A 64 3.92 20.61 4.87
N ILE A 65 3.60 19.33 4.69
CA ILE A 65 2.29 18.79 4.32
C ILE A 65 1.80 17.92 5.49
N VAL A 66 2.71 17.12 6.04
CA VAL A 66 2.56 16.30 7.24
C VAL A 66 3.65 16.67 8.25
N PRO A 67 3.49 16.35 9.55
CA PRO A 67 4.54 16.57 10.54
C PRO A 67 5.78 15.75 10.18
N GLN A 68 6.96 16.38 10.20
CA GLN A 68 8.22 15.79 9.76
C GLN A 68 9.28 15.83 10.87
N GLY A 69 10.33 15.01 10.72
CA GLY A 69 11.55 15.09 11.51
C GLY A 69 12.08 13.80 12.12
N GLU A 70 11.39 12.65 12.01
CA GLU A 70 11.81 11.39 12.67
C GLU A 70 12.09 10.23 11.72
N GLY A 71 12.03 10.45 10.40
CA GLY A 71 12.33 9.41 9.43
C GLY A 71 11.33 8.26 9.38
N GLN A 72 10.17 8.40 10.01
CA GLN A 72 9.08 7.45 9.91
C GLN A 72 8.45 7.49 8.52
N THR A 73 7.87 6.39 8.09
CA THR A 73 7.15 6.33 6.82
C THR A 73 5.65 6.24 7.09
N PHE A 74 4.90 7.18 6.51
CA PHE A 74 3.45 7.17 6.51
C PHE A 74 2.93 7.10 5.08
N SER A 75 2.01 6.17 4.81
CA SER A 75 1.47 5.99 3.46
C SER A 75 -0.05 5.85 3.49
N ILE A 76 -0.68 6.45 2.49
CA ILE A 76 -2.11 6.33 2.21
C ILE A 76 -2.24 5.83 0.77
N ASN A 77 -3.00 4.77 0.57
CA ASN A 77 -3.30 4.26 -0.75
C ASN A 77 -4.81 4.09 -0.91
N ALA A 78 -5.32 4.51 -2.05
CA ALA A 78 -6.69 4.30 -2.46
C ALA A 78 -6.72 3.79 -3.90
N ARG A 79 -7.58 2.83 -4.19
CA ARG A 79 -7.76 2.27 -5.53
C ARG A 79 -9.23 2.04 -5.78
N THR A 80 -9.67 2.34 -7.00
CA THR A 80 -11.00 1.99 -7.48
C THR A 80 -10.91 1.33 -8.85
N ASN A 81 -11.78 0.36 -9.10
CA ASN A 81 -11.99 -0.26 -10.38
C ASN A 81 -13.48 -0.16 -10.72
N GLY A 82 -13.92 1.04 -11.05
CA GLY A 82 -15.32 1.36 -11.31
C GLY A 82 -16.20 1.08 -10.09
N VAL A 83 -17.37 0.51 -10.36
CA VAL A 83 -18.35 0.14 -9.32
C VAL A 83 -18.04 -1.21 -8.64
N TYR A 84 -17.09 -1.98 -9.20
CA TYR A 84 -16.87 -3.36 -8.75
C TYR A 84 -15.91 -3.49 -7.57
N TYR A 85 -14.94 -2.60 -7.47
CA TYR A 85 -13.91 -2.71 -6.45
C TYR A 85 -13.43 -1.33 -5.98
N THR A 86 -13.40 -1.15 -4.69
CA THR A 86 -12.79 0.02 -4.05
C THR A 86 -12.00 -0.45 -2.84
N SER A 87 -10.79 0.04 -2.69
CA SER A 87 -9.96 -0.23 -1.52
C SER A 87 -9.27 1.02 -1.04
N ALA A 88 -9.04 1.08 0.26
CA ALA A 88 -8.22 2.10 0.90
C ALA A 88 -7.35 1.45 1.97
N SER A 89 -6.13 1.93 2.11
CA SER A 89 -5.21 1.49 3.15
C SER A 89 -4.38 2.63 3.68
N ILE A 90 -4.09 2.56 4.96
CA ILE A 90 -3.17 3.46 5.66
C ILE A 90 -2.10 2.57 6.29
N SER A 91 -0.84 2.93 6.12
CA SER A 91 0.28 2.21 6.72
C SER A 91 1.27 3.18 7.36
N PHE A 92 1.86 2.73 8.44
CA PHE A 92 2.85 3.42 9.23
C PHE A 92 4.04 2.50 9.49
N LEU A 93 5.25 3.01 9.36
CA LEU A 93 6.48 2.30 9.65
C LEU A 93 7.39 3.20 10.49
N GLU A 94 7.73 2.73 11.67
CA GLU A 94 8.80 3.24 12.52
C GLU A 94 10.05 2.37 12.34
N PRO A 95 11.12 2.87 11.70
CA PRO A 95 12.32 2.05 11.46
C PRO A 95 13.25 1.94 12.68
N TRP A 96 13.12 2.82 13.69
CA TRP A 96 14.00 2.93 14.84
C TRP A 96 13.26 2.97 16.17
N LEU A 97 12.35 2.05 16.40
CA LEU A 97 11.58 1.99 17.63
C LEU A 97 12.49 1.90 18.85
N GLY A 98 12.40 2.90 19.74
CA GLY A 98 13.21 2.99 20.96
C GLY A 98 14.59 3.63 20.78
N GLY A 99 14.98 4.08 19.58
CA GLY A 99 16.13 4.96 19.32
C GLY A 99 17.53 4.39 19.50
N LYS A 100 17.69 3.20 20.08
CA LYS A 100 19.00 2.60 20.41
C LYS A 100 19.46 1.52 19.42
N ARG A 101 18.54 0.82 18.81
CA ARG A 101 18.79 -0.24 17.81
C ARG A 101 17.75 -0.16 16.70
N PRO A 102 18.07 -0.64 15.50
CA PRO A 102 17.11 -0.66 14.40
C PRO A 102 16.05 -1.75 14.62
N ASN A 103 15.19 -1.55 15.60
CA ASN A 103 13.97 -2.30 15.75
C ASN A 103 12.90 -1.56 14.96
N SER A 104 12.16 -2.25 14.13
CA SER A 104 11.10 -1.63 13.34
C SER A 104 9.72 -2.03 13.86
N LEU A 105 8.79 -1.11 13.78
CA LEU A 105 7.37 -1.34 14.03
C LEU A 105 6.59 -0.92 12.80
N SER A 106 5.80 -1.81 12.26
CA SER A 106 4.87 -1.50 11.19
C SER A 106 3.44 -1.73 11.64
N ALA A 107 2.55 -0.84 11.21
CA ALA A 107 1.11 -0.98 11.42
C ALA A 107 0.39 -0.62 10.13
N SER A 108 -0.62 -1.39 9.76
CA SER A 108 -1.47 -1.02 8.65
C SER A 108 -2.93 -1.38 8.89
N ILE A 109 -3.80 -0.57 8.32
CA ILE A 109 -5.25 -0.76 8.30
C ILE A 109 -5.66 -0.73 6.84
N PHE A 110 -6.47 -1.68 6.43
CA PHE A 110 -7.03 -1.69 5.09
C PHE A 110 -8.52 -1.96 5.10
N PHE A 111 -9.17 -1.41 4.12
CA PHE A 111 -10.56 -1.62 3.80
C PHE A 111 -10.69 -1.94 2.31
N ALA A 112 -11.48 -2.93 1.98
CA ALA A 112 -11.83 -3.24 0.59
C ALA A 112 -13.33 -3.53 0.50
N SER A 113 -13.96 -3.03 -0.55
CA SER A 113 -15.32 -3.33 -0.91
C SER A 113 -15.36 -3.85 -2.34
N GLN A 114 -15.97 -4.99 -2.54
CA GLN A 114 -16.12 -5.63 -3.84
C GLN A 114 -17.58 -5.97 -4.07
N THR A 115 -18.10 -5.61 -5.23
CA THR A 115 -19.49 -5.89 -5.64
C THR A 115 -19.50 -6.92 -6.78
N GLY A 116 -20.59 -7.68 -6.89
CA GLY A 116 -20.85 -8.57 -8.04
C GLY A 116 -20.02 -9.85 -8.11
N TYR A 117 -19.19 -10.16 -7.11
CA TYR A 117 -18.34 -11.36 -7.15
C TYR A 117 -19.08 -12.64 -6.79
N SER A 118 -20.02 -12.58 -5.84
CA SER A 118 -20.72 -13.76 -5.34
C SER A 118 -21.68 -14.38 -6.36
N ASP A 119 -22.42 -13.55 -7.11
CA ASP A 119 -23.40 -14.04 -8.08
C ASP A 119 -22.77 -14.66 -9.32
N ARG A 120 -21.67 -14.10 -9.81
CA ARG A 120 -20.98 -14.65 -10.97
C ARG A 120 -20.35 -16.02 -10.68
N TYR A 121 -19.81 -16.19 -9.49
CA TYR A 121 -19.22 -17.46 -9.07
C TYR A 121 -20.29 -18.52 -8.82
N TYR A 122 -21.38 -18.18 -8.12
CA TYR A 122 -22.47 -19.07 -7.85
C TYR A 122 -23.26 -19.42 -9.13
N LYS A 123 -23.55 -18.44 -9.98
CA LYS A 123 -24.22 -18.69 -11.26
C LYS A 123 -23.36 -19.50 -12.25
N ALA A 124 -22.05 -19.28 -12.27
CA ALA A 124 -21.16 -20.10 -13.08
C ALA A 124 -21.10 -21.56 -12.57
N TYR A 125 -21.11 -21.74 -11.26
CA TYR A 125 -21.13 -23.07 -10.64
C TYR A 125 -22.49 -23.75 -10.82
N GLU A 126 -23.57 -23.03 -10.65
CA GLU A 126 -24.95 -23.51 -10.86
C GLU A 126 -25.21 -23.85 -12.34
N ASN A 127 -24.71 -23.03 -13.26
CA ASN A 127 -24.79 -23.30 -14.71
C ASN A 127 -23.96 -24.51 -15.12
N LEU A 128 -22.76 -24.71 -14.54
CA LEU A 128 -21.98 -25.93 -14.77
C LEU A 128 -22.71 -27.17 -14.24
N TYR A 129 -23.31 -27.08 -13.07
CA TYR A 129 -24.06 -28.19 -12.46
C TYR A 129 -25.35 -28.50 -13.21
N ASN A 130 -26.10 -27.49 -13.59
CA ASN A 130 -27.34 -27.63 -14.37
C ASN A 130 -27.06 -28.09 -15.79
N ASN A 131 -26.00 -27.63 -16.45
CA ASN A 131 -25.63 -28.05 -17.79
C ASN A 131 -25.19 -29.54 -17.83
N TYR A 132 -24.60 -30.05 -16.75
CA TYR A 132 -24.26 -31.46 -16.64
C TYR A 132 -25.51 -32.34 -16.48
N TYR A 133 -26.57 -31.85 -15.84
CA TYR A 133 -27.81 -32.59 -15.61
C TYR A 133 -28.86 -32.44 -16.71
N TYR A 134 -28.87 -31.32 -17.46
CA TYR A 134 -29.92 -31.00 -18.44
C TYR A 134 -29.51 -31.13 -19.92
N ASN A 135 -28.35 -31.65 -20.21
CA ASN A 135 -27.88 -31.81 -21.61
C ASN A 135 -28.61 -32.93 -22.37
N TYR A 136 -29.84 -33.29 -21.96
CA TYR A 136 -30.69 -34.26 -22.63
C TYR A 136 -31.93 -33.67 -23.27
N ASN A 137 -32.19 -32.37 -23.17
CA ASN A 137 -33.33 -31.74 -23.83
C ASN A 137 -32.93 -30.50 -24.62
N TYR A 138 -32.88 -30.72 -25.88
CA TYR A 138 -32.82 -29.85 -27.03
C TYR A 138 -33.89 -28.75 -26.97
N TYR A 139 -33.58 -27.55 -26.47
CA TYR A 139 -34.22 -26.26 -26.75
C TYR A 139 -33.65 -25.21 -25.78
N GLY A 140 -32.95 -24.16 -26.30
CA GLY A 140 -32.65 -23.01 -25.52
C GLY A 140 -31.29 -22.34 -25.70
N GLN A 141 -30.76 -22.23 -26.92
CA GLN A 141 -29.53 -21.49 -27.15
C GLN A 141 -29.71 -19.95 -27.00
N SER A 142 -30.98 -19.48 -27.11
CA SER A 142 -31.30 -18.06 -26.94
C SER A 142 -31.32 -17.59 -25.47
N ASP A 143 -31.74 -18.46 -24.55
CA ASP A 143 -31.86 -18.11 -23.15
C ASP A 143 -30.50 -18.01 -22.43
N TYR A 144 -29.51 -18.74 -22.91
CA TYR A 144 -28.14 -18.68 -22.37
C TYR A 144 -27.50 -17.31 -22.59
N TYR A 145 -27.67 -16.72 -23.77
CA TYR A 145 -27.13 -15.39 -24.06
C TYR A 145 -27.91 -14.27 -23.40
N GLN A 146 -29.21 -14.42 -23.19
CA GLN A 146 -30.01 -13.46 -22.39
C GLN A 146 -29.62 -13.49 -20.91
N GLN A 147 -29.44 -14.66 -20.30
CA GLN A 147 -28.99 -14.77 -18.90
C GLN A 147 -27.58 -14.21 -18.68
N LEU A 148 -26.69 -14.27 -19.69
CA LEU A 148 -25.38 -13.63 -19.63
C LEU A 148 -25.44 -12.10 -19.67
N GLN A 149 -26.46 -11.53 -20.34
CA GLN A 149 -26.68 -10.08 -20.39
C GLN A 149 -27.39 -9.56 -19.14
N GLU A 150 -28.26 -10.34 -18.53
CA GLU A 150 -28.97 -9.96 -17.30
C GLU A 150 -28.16 -10.13 -16.01
N SER A 151 -26.97 -10.71 -16.09
CA SER A 151 -26.04 -10.74 -14.93
C SER A 151 -25.28 -9.42 -14.77
N GLU A 152 -25.95 -8.29 -14.85
CA GLU A 152 -25.41 -7.06 -14.29
C GLU A 152 -25.11 -7.32 -12.83
N ALA A 153 -23.88 -6.95 -12.42
CA ALA A 153 -23.46 -7.07 -11.04
C ALA A 153 -24.49 -6.36 -10.16
N ASP A 154 -25.19 -7.12 -9.33
CA ASP A 154 -26.17 -6.56 -8.43
C ASP A 154 -25.43 -5.58 -7.48
N PRO A 155 -25.68 -4.27 -7.58
CA PRO A 155 -24.99 -3.28 -6.76
C PRO A 155 -25.33 -3.44 -5.27
N ASP A 156 -26.41 -4.14 -4.94
CA ASP A 156 -26.83 -4.38 -3.56
C ASP A 156 -26.07 -5.53 -2.90
N LYS A 157 -25.35 -6.35 -3.69
CA LYS A 157 -24.53 -7.44 -3.17
C LYS A 157 -23.05 -7.05 -3.15
N TYR A 158 -22.51 -6.88 -1.96
CA TYR A 158 -21.12 -6.49 -1.76
C TYR A 158 -20.44 -7.36 -0.71
N LEU A 159 -19.13 -7.58 -0.91
CA LEU A 159 -18.23 -8.13 0.08
C LEU A 159 -17.35 -7.00 0.61
N ARG A 160 -17.43 -6.73 1.91
CA ARG A 160 -16.56 -5.77 2.59
C ARG A 160 -15.56 -6.50 3.46
N THR A 161 -14.30 -6.15 3.28
CA THR A 161 -13.19 -6.69 4.06
C THR A 161 -12.52 -5.56 4.79
N PHE A 162 -12.33 -5.73 6.08
CA PHE A 162 -11.56 -4.84 6.92
C PHE A 162 -10.45 -5.66 7.57
N GLY A 163 -9.23 -5.13 7.57
CA GLY A 163 -8.11 -5.80 8.19
C GLY A 163 -7.15 -4.83 8.85
N VAL A 164 -6.49 -5.33 9.87
CA VAL A 164 -5.42 -4.65 10.60
C VAL A 164 -4.23 -5.58 10.61
N SER A 165 -3.04 -5.07 10.32
CA SER A 165 -1.80 -5.81 10.48
C SER A 165 -0.82 -5.04 11.35
N LEU A 166 -0.09 -5.76 12.18
CA LEU A 166 1.01 -5.26 13.00
C LEU A 166 2.23 -6.13 12.71
N GLY A 167 3.36 -5.50 12.48
CA GLY A 167 4.62 -6.18 12.27
C GLY A 167 5.70 -5.59 13.18
N TYR A 168 6.55 -6.43 13.71
CA TYR A 168 7.68 -6.04 14.51
C TYR A 168 8.95 -6.67 13.97
N GLY A 169 9.95 -5.84 13.70
CA GLY A 169 11.28 -6.26 13.28
C GLY A 169 12.30 -5.99 14.36
N LYS A 170 13.12 -6.99 14.67
CA LYS A 170 14.22 -6.88 15.64
C LYS A 170 15.53 -7.34 15.04
N ARG A 171 16.54 -6.49 15.12
CA ARG A 171 17.91 -6.88 14.82
C ARG A 171 18.47 -7.67 16.00
N LEU A 172 18.92 -8.89 15.72
CA LEU A 172 19.48 -9.77 16.74
C LEU A 172 20.92 -9.33 17.05
N SER A 173 21.35 -9.57 18.29
CA SER A 173 22.73 -9.36 18.72
C SER A 173 23.52 -10.66 18.82
N TRP A 174 22.89 -11.79 18.54
CA TRP A 174 23.50 -13.12 18.57
C TRP A 174 22.88 -13.95 17.42
N PRO A 175 23.63 -14.74 16.66
CA PRO A 175 25.11 -14.93 16.77
C PRO A 175 25.94 -13.73 16.33
N ASP A 176 25.39 -12.80 15.53
CA ASP A 176 26.01 -11.53 15.12
C ASP A 176 24.93 -10.49 14.71
N ASP A 177 25.36 -9.27 14.41
CA ASP A 177 24.46 -8.18 14.06
C ASP A 177 23.87 -8.24 12.64
N TYR A 178 24.12 -9.31 11.87
CA TYR A 178 23.58 -9.47 10.50
C TYR A 178 22.21 -10.11 10.45
N PHE A 179 21.76 -10.77 11.54
CA PHE A 179 20.46 -11.40 11.58
C PHE A 179 19.36 -10.47 12.06
N SER A 180 18.23 -10.51 11.37
CA SER A 180 17.00 -9.79 11.74
C SER A 180 15.83 -10.75 11.82
N PHE A 181 15.01 -10.59 12.83
CA PHE A 181 13.74 -11.31 12.99
C PHE A 181 12.59 -10.35 12.66
N TYR A 182 11.62 -10.84 11.87
CA TYR A 182 10.38 -10.16 11.56
C TYR A 182 9.20 -11.08 11.90
N GLY A 183 8.19 -10.55 12.60
CA GLY A 183 6.96 -11.25 12.98
C GLY A 183 5.76 -10.31 13.01
#